data_1193916c6abc56d5a014b7cce9c51ece
#
_entry.id   1193916c6abc56d5a014b7cce9c51ece
#
_cell.length_a   1.000
_cell.length_b   1.000
_cell.length_c   1.000
_cell.angle_alpha   90.00
_cell.angle_beta   90.00
_cell.angle_gamma   90.00
#
_symmetry.space_group_name_H-M   'P 1'
#
loop_
_entity.id
_entity.type
_entity.pdbx_description
1 polymer ?
#
loop_
_entity_poly.entity_id
_entity_poly.type
_entity_poly.pdbx_seq_one_letter_code
_entity_poly.pdbx_strand_id
1 'polypeptide(L)' 'SYAAAQMAARTGVSASTWEHIIARESNGQLHARNASGAAGLFQTMPGWGSTGSVNDQINAAYKAYKAQGLSAWGM' A
#
# COMPACT_ATOMS: atom_id res chain seq x y z
N SER A 1 7.28 5.14 8.71
CA SER A 1 5.86 5.44 8.94
C SER A 1 5.14 4.26 9.58
N TYR A 2 4.01 4.54 10.18
CA TYR A 2 3.17 3.49 10.78
C TYR A 2 2.78 2.44 9.74
N ALA A 3 2.35 2.87 8.57
CA ALA A 3 1.91 1.94 7.52
C ALA A 3 3.05 1.04 7.04
N ALA A 4 4.24 1.59 6.82
CA ALA A 4 5.39 0.80 6.40
C ALA A 4 5.81 -0.19 7.48
N ALA A 5 5.79 0.21 8.75
CA ALA A 5 6.12 -0.68 9.87
C ALA A 5 5.12 -1.83 9.98
N GLN A 6 3.84 -1.56 9.80
CA GLN A 6 2.80 -2.59 9.81
C GLN A 6 2.96 -3.58 8.65
N MET A 7 3.25 -3.08 7.45
CA MET A 7 3.48 -3.96 6.30
C MET A 7 4.73 -4.81 6.49
N ALA A 8 5.81 -4.25 7.04
CA ALA A 8 7.01 -5.02 7.36
C ALA A 8 6.70 -6.15 8.34
N ALA A 9 5.93 -5.86 9.40
CA ALA A 9 5.56 -6.85 10.40
C ALA A 9 4.72 -7.98 9.80
N ARG A 10 3.80 -7.64 8.88
CA ARG A 10 2.88 -8.61 8.27
C ARG A 10 3.52 -9.45 7.17
N THR A 11 4.50 -8.90 6.46
CA THR A 11 5.01 -9.51 5.23
C THR A 11 6.43 -10.04 5.34
N GLY A 12 7.21 -9.55 6.29
CA GLY A 12 8.65 -9.84 6.37
C GLY A 12 9.48 -9.04 5.37
N VAL A 13 8.86 -8.25 4.50
CA VAL A 13 9.58 -7.31 3.62
C VAL A 13 9.96 -6.09 4.45
N SER A 14 11.18 -5.57 4.26
CA SER A 14 11.70 -4.51 5.11
C SER A 14 10.84 -3.24 5.08
N ALA A 15 10.81 -2.52 6.20
CA ALA A 15 10.11 -1.24 6.28
C ALA A 15 10.65 -0.23 5.27
N SER A 16 11.96 -0.26 4.98
CA SER A 16 12.54 0.65 3.99
C SER A 16 11.99 0.40 2.58
N THR A 17 11.73 -0.85 2.23
CA THR A 17 11.08 -1.18 0.95
C THR A 17 9.67 -0.62 0.91
N TRP A 18 8.90 -0.78 1.99
CA TRP A 18 7.54 -0.24 2.04
C TRP A 18 7.52 1.29 2.03
N GLU A 19 8.47 1.94 2.70
CA GLU A 19 8.61 3.40 2.62
C GLU A 19 8.90 3.86 1.18
N HIS A 20 9.74 3.12 0.46
CA HIS A 20 10.02 3.42 -0.93
C HIS A 20 8.77 3.33 -1.80
N ILE A 21 7.97 2.28 -1.59
CA ILE A 21 6.70 2.11 -2.32
C ILE A 21 5.75 3.28 -2.01
N ILE A 22 5.58 3.62 -0.73
CA ILE A 22 4.71 4.72 -0.32
C ILE A 22 5.18 6.05 -0.95
N ALA A 23 6.48 6.31 -0.91
CA ALA A 23 7.03 7.54 -1.51
C ALA A 23 6.72 7.61 -3.00
N ARG A 24 6.92 6.52 -3.72
CA ARG A 24 6.70 6.44 -5.17
C ARG A 24 5.21 6.53 -5.52
N GLU A 25 4.34 5.84 -4.77
CA GLU A 25 2.93 5.73 -5.11
C GLU A 25 2.13 6.96 -4.70
N SER A 26 2.39 7.51 -3.54
CA SER A 26 1.54 8.54 -2.95
C SER A 26 2.28 9.76 -2.41
N ASN A 27 3.61 9.71 -2.39
CA ASN A 27 4.43 10.72 -1.69
C ASN A 27 4.01 10.86 -0.21
N GLY A 28 3.53 9.78 0.39
CA GLY A 28 3.09 9.75 1.79
C GLY A 28 1.73 10.39 2.04
N GLN A 29 0.97 10.71 1.00
CA GLN A 29 -0.33 11.36 1.16
C GLN A 29 -1.43 10.31 1.35
N LEU A 30 -2.07 10.33 2.52
CA LEU A 30 -3.08 9.33 2.90
C LEU A 30 -4.24 9.25 1.91
N HIS A 31 -4.64 10.37 1.33
CA HIS A 31 -5.79 10.46 0.44
C HIS A 31 -5.41 10.68 -1.02
N ALA A 32 -4.20 10.26 -1.41
CA ALA A 32 -3.78 10.32 -2.80
C ALA A 32 -4.73 9.49 -3.67
N ARG A 33 -5.05 10.01 -4.85
CA ARG A 33 -5.87 9.31 -5.85
C ARG A 33 -5.27 9.48 -7.23
N ASN A 34 -5.47 8.48 -8.10
CA ASN A 34 -5.10 8.63 -9.49
C ASN A 34 -6.32 8.38 -10.41
N ALA A 35 -6.14 8.68 -11.70
CA ALA A 35 -7.24 8.58 -12.67
C ALA A 35 -7.72 7.15 -12.91
N SER A 36 -6.91 6.14 -12.60
CA SER A 36 -7.29 4.74 -12.77
C SER A 36 -8.16 4.20 -11.66
N GLY A 37 -8.38 4.98 -10.58
CA GLY A 37 -9.16 4.56 -9.43
C GLY A 37 -8.34 4.04 -8.26
N ALA A 38 -7.00 4.01 -8.37
CA ALA A 38 -6.14 3.66 -7.25
C ALA A 38 -6.19 4.77 -6.19
N ALA A 39 -6.09 4.38 -4.92
CA ALA A 39 -6.22 5.32 -3.81
C ALA A 39 -5.29 4.97 -2.66
N GLY A 40 -4.93 6.00 -1.88
CA GLY A 40 -4.23 5.88 -0.62
C GLY A 40 -2.72 5.78 -0.74
N LEU A 41 -2.09 5.48 0.39
CA LEU A 41 -0.64 5.43 0.52
C LEU A 41 -0.01 4.46 -0.48
N PHE A 42 -0.64 3.32 -0.70
CA PHE A 42 -0.12 2.24 -1.55
C PHE A 42 -0.74 2.22 -2.95
N GLN A 43 -1.66 3.14 -3.24
CA GLN A 43 -2.37 3.22 -4.51
C GLN A 43 -2.96 1.88 -4.92
N THR A 44 -3.77 1.30 -4.04
CA THR A 44 -4.47 0.04 -4.31
C THR A 44 -5.78 0.29 -5.04
N MET A 45 -6.14 -0.65 -5.91
CA MET A 45 -7.41 -0.60 -6.63
C MET A 45 -8.56 -1.02 -5.71
N PRO A 46 -9.80 -0.56 -5.97
CA PRO A 46 -10.94 -0.85 -5.10
C PRO A 46 -11.21 -2.33 -4.87
N GLY A 47 -10.82 -3.19 -5.81
CA GLY A 47 -10.99 -4.63 -5.67
C GLY A 47 -10.26 -5.25 -4.49
N TRP A 48 -9.22 -4.58 -3.96
CA TRP A 48 -8.49 -5.06 -2.80
C TRP A 48 -9.13 -4.65 -1.47
N GLY A 49 -10.14 -3.79 -1.49
CA GLY A 49 -10.86 -3.37 -0.32
C GLY A 49 -10.86 -1.86 -0.12
N SER A 50 -11.51 -1.43 0.95
CA SER A 50 -11.63 -0.02 1.32
C SER A 50 -10.28 0.63 1.55
N THR A 51 -10.19 1.91 1.22
CA THR A 51 -9.04 2.77 1.51
C THR A 51 -9.45 3.97 2.36
N GLY A 52 -10.54 3.86 3.11
CA GLY A 52 -11.11 4.97 3.88
C GLY A 52 -10.28 5.41 5.09
N SER A 53 -9.49 4.51 5.65
CA SER A 53 -8.61 4.80 6.79
C SER A 53 -7.22 4.22 6.53
N VAL A 54 -6.24 4.62 7.35
CA VAL A 54 -4.89 4.05 7.22
C VAL A 54 -4.91 2.53 7.42
N ASN A 55 -5.68 2.04 8.38
CA ASN A 55 -5.78 0.59 8.62
C ASN A 55 -6.46 -0.13 7.46
N ASP A 56 -7.48 0.45 6.86
CA ASP A 56 -8.09 -0.09 5.64
C ASP A 56 -7.07 -0.17 4.51
N GLN A 57 -6.25 0.85 4.35
CA GLN A 57 -5.23 0.90 3.31
C GLN A 57 -4.16 -0.17 3.53
N ILE A 58 -3.74 -0.40 4.78
CA ILE A 58 -2.82 -1.47 5.15
C ILE A 58 -3.44 -2.83 4.82
N ASN A 59 -4.70 -3.05 5.17
CA ASN A 59 -5.40 -4.29 4.88
C ASN A 59 -5.49 -4.55 3.37
N ALA A 60 -5.81 -3.53 2.58
CA ALA A 60 -5.88 -3.65 1.12
C ALA A 60 -4.51 -3.98 0.52
N ALA A 61 -3.46 -3.28 0.96
CA ALA A 61 -2.09 -3.52 0.50
C ALA A 61 -1.64 -4.95 0.85
N TYR A 62 -1.98 -5.42 2.05
CA TYR A 62 -1.65 -6.78 2.46
C TYR A 62 -2.34 -7.82 1.58
N LYS A 63 -3.61 -7.63 1.25
CA LYS A 63 -4.32 -8.53 0.33
C LYS A 63 -3.66 -8.58 -1.04
N ALA A 64 -3.30 -7.42 -1.59
CA ALA A 64 -2.61 -7.33 -2.87
C ALA A 64 -1.25 -8.05 -2.81
N TYR A 65 -0.50 -7.85 -1.72
CA TYR A 65 0.78 -8.51 -1.53
C TYR A 65 0.62 -10.03 -1.44
N LYS A 66 -0.36 -10.52 -0.69
CA LYS A 66 -0.59 -11.98 -0.58
C LYS A 66 -0.92 -12.61 -1.93
N ALA A 67 -1.61 -11.87 -2.79
CA ALA A 67 -2.00 -12.37 -4.10
C ALA A 67 -0.88 -12.29 -5.13
N GLN A 68 -0.08 -11.21 -5.12
CA GLN A 68 0.83 -10.87 -6.21
C GLN A 68 2.26 -10.58 -5.76
N GLY A 69 2.54 -10.58 -4.47
CA GLY A 69 3.84 -10.18 -3.96
C GLY A 69 4.13 -8.72 -4.30
N LEU A 70 5.41 -8.36 -4.36
CA LEU A 70 5.82 -7.00 -4.69
C LEU A 70 5.52 -6.63 -6.16
N SER A 71 5.18 -7.61 -7.00
CA SER A 71 4.80 -7.34 -8.38
C SER A 71 3.54 -6.49 -8.48
N ALA A 72 2.71 -6.46 -7.43
CA ALA A 72 1.56 -5.55 -7.37
C ALA A 72 1.98 -4.08 -7.53
N TRP A 73 3.21 -3.75 -7.17
CA TRP A 73 3.80 -2.41 -7.29
C TRP A 73 4.87 -2.33 -8.38
N GLY A 74 4.91 -3.32 -9.29
CA GLY A 74 5.84 -3.31 -10.41
C GLY A 74 7.28 -3.65 -10.04
N MET A 75 7.47 -4.34 -8.95
CA MET A 75 8.81 -4.68 -8.45
C MET A 75 9.17 -6.15 -8.63
#